data_1cbcb37de6c5853ac005a739f1f421ef
#
_entry.id   1cbcb37de6c5853ac005a739f1f421ef
#
_cell.length_a   1.000
_cell.length_b   1.000
_cell.length_c   1.000
_cell.angle_alpha   90.00
_cell.angle_beta   90.00
_cell.angle_gamma   90.00
#
_symmetry.space_group_name_H-M   'P 1'
#
loop_
_entity.id
_entity.type
_entity.pdbx_description
1 polymer ?
#
loop_
_entity_poly.entity_id
_entity_poly.type
_entity_poly.pdbx_seq_one_letter_code
_entity_poly.pdbx_strand_id
1 'polypeptide(L)'
;MKRTAVLSAVLMAGALSVAVTAYQQPAGGGQQAPRVIEVEKLKDNLFVLRGEGGGGNTAVFVMANGVAVVDTKNPGWGQPILDAIKKLTPKPVTMIINTHTHGDHVSGNVEFPATVDVVVHENTAANMKKLTGRGSTPEKPVPGIFEQNKGRGMPKRTFRDRMTIGSGADQIDLHYFGRGHTNGDAWVLFPSLRVVHAGDIFAWNNQLPFVDAGNGGSGVELPDSLMKAHAALSKSADTIITGHSVQMTFNDLRAWSDWNRGFLNEVVAAEKAGRTAEDFAKTWKAPATWPAPANEQAAAGVMKRLVGNVLAIMAETK
;
A
#
# COMPACT_ATOMS: atom_id res chain seq x y z
N MET A 1 11.29 -17.15 58.73
CA MET A 1 11.49 -15.95 57.87
C MET A 1 11.34 -16.39 56.42
N LYS A 2 10.19 -16.06 55.80
CA LYS A 2 9.84 -16.45 54.44
C LYS A 2 10.28 -15.32 53.50
N ARG A 3 11.13 -15.61 52.52
CA ARG A 3 11.50 -14.67 51.45
C ARG A 3 10.54 -14.88 50.28
N THR A 4 9.75 -13.88 50.00
CA THR A 4 8.84 -13.77 48.84
C THR A 4 9.69 -13.41 47.64
N ALA A 5 9.71 -14.26 46.62
CA ALA A 5 10.28 -13.95 45.32
C ALA A 5 9.20 -13.28 44.47
N VAL A 6 9.46 -12.05 44.03
CA VAL A 6 8.64 -11.32 43.06
C VAL A 6 9.10 -11.75 41.67
N LEU A 7 8.23 -12.42 40.92
CA LEU A 7 8.43 -12.72 39.50
C LEU A 7 8.07 -11.47 38.70
N SER A 8 9.07 -10.82 38.13
CA SER A 8 8.86 -9.79 37.10
C SER A 8 8.62 -10.47 35.76
N ALA A 9 7.39 -10.43 35.29
CA ALA A 9 7.06 -10.83 33.93
C ALA A 9 7.53 -9.74 32.95
N VAL A 10 8.58 -10.03 32.18
CA VAL A 10 9.01 -9.22 31.04
C VAL A 10 8.12 -9.59 29.88
N LEU A 11 7.18 -8.72 29.54
CA LEU A 11 6.44 -8.78 28.27
C LEU A 11 7.40 -8.43 27.13
N MET A 12 7.92 -9.45 26.45
CA MET A 12 8.54 -9.27 25.13
C MET A 12 7.42 -9.06 24.11
N ALA A 13 7.26 -7.82 23.68
CA ALA A 13 6.51 -7.51 22.47
C ALA A 13 7.33 -8.02 21.27
N GLY A 14 7.01 -9.22 20.79
CA GLY A 14 7.57 -9.76 19.56
C GLY A 14 7.04 -8.97 18.37
N ALA A 15 7.89 -8.18 17.74
CA ALA A 15 7.62 -7.61 16.43
C ALA A 15 7.53 -8.77 15.42
N LEU A 16 6.32 -9.20 15.06
CA LEU A 16 6.10 -10.10 13.93
C LEU A 16 6.34 -9.29 12.65
N SER A 17 7.50 -9.51 12.03
CA SER A 17 7.77 -9.08 10.67
C SER A 17 6.85 -9.85 9.72
N VAL A 18 5.81 -9.18 9.22
CA VAL A 18 4.93 -9.72 8.19
C VAL A 18 5.70 -9.71 6.88
N ALA A 19 6.25 -10.86 6.51
CA ALA A 19 6.75 -11.08 5.16
C ALA A 19 5.57 -10.96 4.19
N VAL A 20 5.70 -10.09 3.19
CA VAL A 20 4.80 -10.07 2.04
C VAL A 20 5.06 -11.36 1.25
N THR A 21 4.47 -12.45 1.70
CA THR A 21 4.26 -13.60 0.84
C THR A 21 3.12 -13.24 -0.11
N ALA A 22 3.40 -13.17 -1.40
CA ALA A 22 2.35 -13.20 -2.40
C ALA A 22 1.35 -14.29 -1.98
N TYR A 23 0.14 -13.87 -1.66
CA TYR A 23 -0.90 -14.68 -1.05
C TYR A 23 -1.04 -16.03 -1.77
N GLN A 24 -0.57 -17.11 -1.14
CA GLN A 24 -0.84 -18.47 -1.55
C GLN A 24 -2.09 -18.95 -0.81
N GLN A 25 -3.25 -18.79 -1.44
CA GLN A 25 -4.42 -19.50 -0.95
C GLN A 25 -4.21 -21.01 -1.19
N PRO A 26 -4.36 -21.88 -0.16
CA PRO A 26 -4.28 -23.32 -0.36
C PRO A 26 -5.38 -23.78 -1.33
N ALA A 27 -5.01 -24.52 -2.35
CA ALA A 27 -5.97 -25.29 -3.14
C ALA A 27 -6.40 -26.50 -2.28
N GLY A 28 -7.54 -26.38 -1.61
CA GLY A 28 -8.12 -27.47 -0.82
C GLY A 28 -9.28 -26.96 0.00
N GLY A 29 -10.45 -27.64 -0.05
CA GLY A 29 -11.69 -27.26 0.63
C GLY A 29 -11.68 -27.37 2.16
N GLY A 30 -10.73 -26.70 2.81
CA GLY A 30 -10.71 -26.46 4.25
C GLY A 30 -11.51 -25.20 4.56
N GLN A 31 -12.24 -25.16 5.67
CA GLN A 31 -12.88 -23.95 6.19
C GLN A 31 -11.83 -22.83 6.25
N GLN A 32 -12.04 -21.77 5.48
CA GLN A 32 -11.18 -20.59 5.56
C GLN A 32 -11.24 -20.05 6.99
N ALA A 33 -10.07 -19.81 7.60
CA ALA A 33 -10.00 -19.17 8.90
C ALA A 33 -10.82 -17.85 8.88
N PRO A 34 -11.51 -17.52 9.98
CA PRO A 34 -12.29 -16.29 10.05
C PRO A 34 -11.43 -15.08 9.70
N ARG A 35 -11.92 -14.22 8.80
CA ARG A 35 -11.28 -12.96 8.46
C ARG A 35 -11.47 -11.96 9.60
N VAL A 36 -10.48 -11.86 10.46
CA VAL A 36 -10.52 -10.97 11.63
C VAL A 36 -10.01 -9.60 11.22
N ILE A 37 -10.82 -8.56 11.48
CA ILE A 37 -10.41 -7.16 11.36
C ILE A 37 -9.97 -6.66 12.74
N GLU A 38 -8.73 -6.22 12.82
CA GLU A 38 -8.20 -5.45 13.94
C GLU A 38 -8.47 -3.97 13.66
N VAL A 39 -9.08 -3.29 14.63
CA VAL A 39 -9.43 -1.87 14.53
C VAL A 39 -8.54 -1.07 15.47
N GLU A 40 -7.73 -0.20 14.90
CA GLU A 40 -6.94 0.78 15.64
C GLU A 40 -7.57 2.17 15.51
N LYS A 41 -7.90 2.81 16.63
CA LYS A 41 -8.36 4.20 16.65
C LYS A 41 -7.16 5.14 16.55
N LEU A 42 -6.97 5.79 15.41
CA LEU A 42 -5.87 6.73 15.20
C LEU A 42 -6.23 8.16 15.63
N LYS A 43 -7.46 8.59 15.35
CA LYS A 43 -8.06 9.87 15.78
C LYS A 43 -9.51 9.62 16.17
N ASP A 44 -10.24 10.63 16.66
CA ASP A 44 -11.62 10.44 17.13
C ASP A 44 -12.57 9.89 16.05
N ASN A 45 -12.32 10.26 14.80
CA ASN A 45 -13.13 9.85 13.65
C ASN A 45 -12.32 9.20 12.52
N LEU A 46 -11.06 8.79 12.79
CA LEU A 46 -10.21 8.09 11.84
C LEU A 46 -9.66 6.80 12.47
N PHE A 47 -9.89 5.70 11.79
CA PHE A 47 -9.49 4.36 12.24
C PHE A 47 -8.64 3.68 11.16
N VAL A 48 -7.70 2.83 11.57
CA VAL A 48 -6.95 1.94 10.68
C VAL A 48 -7.39 0.50 10.93
N LEU A 49 -7.79 -0.17 9.86
CA LEU A 49 -8.23 -1.56 9.88
C LEU A 49 -7.12 -2.44 9.32
N ARG A 50 -6.66 -3.39 10.11
CA ARG A 50 -5.71 -4.42 9.71
C ARG A 50 -6.38 -5.79 9.70
N GLY A 51 -5.73 -6.78 9.10
CA GLY A 51 -6.21 -8.16 9.12
C GLY A 51 -5.17 -9.06 8.47
N GLU A 52 -4.78 -10.12 9.16
CA GLU A 52 -3.80 -11.07 8.64
C GLU A 52 -4.29 -11.71 7.34
N GLY A 53 -3.48 -11.67 6.29
CA GLY A 53 -3.85 -12.13 4.94
C GLY A 53 -4.83 -11.22 4.20
N GLY A 54 -5.22 -10.09 4.79
CA GLY A 54 -6.16 -9.14 4.19
C GLY A 54 -5.56 -8.25 3.11
N GLY A 55 -4.25 -8.09 3.09
CA GLY A 55 -3.56 -7.13 2.24
C GLY A 55 -3.32 -5.79 2.93
N GLY A 56 -3.35 -4.70 2.17
CA GLY A 56 -3.00 -3.38 2.65
C GLY A 56 -3.84 -2.84 3.82
N ASN A 57 -3.29 -1.86 4.51
CA ASN A 57 -4.01 -1.13 5.55
C ASN A 57 -5.22 -0.40 4.95
N THR A 58 -6.33 -0.43 5.66
CA THR A 58 -7.55 0.31 5.29
C THR A 58 -7.73 1.46 6.26
N ALA A 59 -7.91 2.69 5.77
CA ALA A 59 -8.36 3.78 6.64
C ALA A 59 -9.88 3.98 6.55
N VAL A 60 -10.51 4.23 7.70
CA VAL A 60 -11.94 4.51 7.82
C VAL A 60 -12.11 5.89 8.43
N PHE A 61 -12.59 6.84 7.64
CA PHE A 61 -12.83 8.22 8.05
C PHE A 61 -14.34 8.46 8.20
N VAL A 62 -14.77 8.69 9.45
CA VAL A 62 -16.17 8.97 9.78
C VAL A 62 -16.43 10.47 9.66
N MET A 63 -17.13 10.86 8.61
CA MET A 63 -17.51 12.24 8.30
C MET A 63 -18.88 12.60 8.89
N ALA A 64 -19.32 13.85 8.76
CA ALA A 64 -20.64 14.29 9.25
C ALA A 64 -21.79 13.46 8.67
N ASN A 65 -21.78 13.17 7.36
CA ASN A 65 -22.91 12.54 6.65
C ASN A 65 -22.58 11.18 6.04
N GLY A 66 -21.50 10.51 6.44
CA GLY A 66 -21.12 9.21 5.88
C GLY A 66 -19.74 8.79 6.30
N VAL A 67 -19.24 7.75 5.62
CA VAL A 67 -17.90 7.19 5.84
C VAL A 67 -17.15 7.14 4.53
N ALA A 68 -15.92 7.64 4.52
CA ALA A 68 -14.95 7.38 3.47
C ALA A 68 -14.01 6.23 3.89
N VAL A 69 -13.79 5.29 2.99
CA VAL A 69 -12.88 4.15 3.16
C VAL A 69 -11.72 4.31 2.20
N VAL A 70 -10.47 4.25 2.69
CA VAL A 70 -9.28 4.21 1.85
C VAL A 70 -8.76 2.79 1.81
N ASP A 71 -8.79 2.20 0.62
CA ASP A 71 -8.47 0.81 0.31
C ASP A 71 -9.37 -0.24 0.97
N THR A 72 -9.60 -1.34 0.27
CA THR A 72 -10.63 -2.34 0.63
C THR A 72 -10.12 -3.77 0.72
N LYS A 73 -8.80 -3.94 0.71
CA LYS A 73 -8.14 -5.24 0.89
C LYS A 73 -8.37 -6.24 -0.26
N ASN A 74 -7.96 -7.48 -0.02
CA ASN A 74 -8.13 -8.64 -0.90
C ASN A 74 -9.61 -9.01 -1.14
N PRO A 75 -9.93 -9.85 -2.14
CA PRO A 75 -11.28 -10.38 -2.33
C PRO A 75 -11.82 -11.06 -1.08
N GLY A 76 -13.08 -10.79 -0.75
CA GLY A 76 -13.78 -11.32 0.42
C GLY A 76 -13.50 -10.55 1.72
N TRP A 77 -12.77 -9.42 1.69
CA TRP A 77 -12.53 -8.58 2.86
C TRP A 77 -13.42 -7.34 2.92
N GLY A 78 -14.16 -7.03 1.87
CA GLY A 78 -15.08 -5.88 1.87
C GLY A 78 -16.20 -6.03 2.89
N GLN A 79 -16.82 -7.22 3.02
CA GLN A 79 -17.85 -7.45 4.03
C GLN A 79 -17.31 -7.38 5.46
N PRO A 80 -16.19 -8.00 5.84
CA PRO A 80 -15.54 -7.79 7.13
C PRO A 80 -15.25 -6.32 7.46
N ILE A 81 -14.82 -5.51 6.47
CA ILE A 81 -14.63 -4.06 6.63
C ILE A 81 -15.95 -3.38 6.94
N LEU A 82 -17.03 -3.68 6.18
CA LEU A 82 -18.37 -3.13 6.42
C LEU A 82 -18.90 -3.49 7.82
N ASP A 83 -18.67 -4.72 8.27
CA ASP A 83 -19.10 -5.18 9.60
C ASP A 83 -18.29 -4.51 10.72
N ALA A 84 -17.02 -4.23 10.51
CA ALA A 84 -16.20 -3.43 11.43
C ALA A 84 -16.72 -1.99 11.49
N ILE A 85 -17.01 -1.36 10.34
CA ILE A 85 -17.53 0.02 10.28
C ILE A 85 -18.87 0.15 11.01
N LYS A 86 -19.77 -0.82 10.86
CA LYS A 86 -21.09 -0.83 11.57
C LYS A 86 -20.95 -0.80 13.09
N LYS A 87 -19.86 -1.34 13.64
CA LYS A 87 -19.56 -1.29 15.08
C LYS A 87 -19.00 0.07 15.52
N LEU A 88 -18.43 0.85 14.59
CA LEU A 88 -17.85 2.16 14.85
C LEU A 88 -18.89 3.30 14.71
N THR A 89 -19.80 3.17 13.74
CA THR A 89 -20.79 4.21 13.44
C THR A 89 -22.01 3.64 12.71
N PRO A 90 -23.22 4.19 12.94
CA PRO A 90 -24.40 3.87 12.14
C PRO A 90 -24.40 4.52 10.75
N LYS A 91 -23.46 5.42 10.45
CA LYS A 91 -23.41 6.14 9.17
C LYS A 91 -23.05 5.21 8.01
N PRO A 92 -23.66 5.38 6.83
CA PRO A 92 -23.36 4.56 5.67
C PRO A 92 -21.99 4.88 5.10
N VAL A 93 -21.35 3.87 4.47
CA VAL A 93 -20.20 4.12 3.59
C VAL A 93 -20.71 4.79 2.32
N THR A 94 -20.18 5.97 2.02
CA THR A 94 -20.57 6.78 0.86
C THR A 94 -19.47 6.85 -0.19
N MET A 95 -18.21 6.58 0.20
CA MET A 95 -17.05 6.74 -0.66
C MET A 95 -15.99 5.67 -0.39
N ILE A 96 -15.34 5.24 -1.47
CA ILE A 96 -14.08 4.50 -1.44
C ILE A 96 -13.04 5.33 -2.20
N ILE A 97 -11.84 5.43 -1.67
CA ILE A 97 -10.67 5.98 -2.33
C ILE A 97 -9.64 4.85 -2.39
N ASN A 98 -9.16 4.47 -3.59
CA ASN A 98 -8.06 3.52 -3.66
C ASN A 98 -6.75 4.25 -3.93
N THR A 99 -5.73 3.89 -3.15
CA THR A 99 -4.39 4.48 -3.27
C THR A 99 -3.72 4.08 -4.59
N HIS A 100 -3.89 2.84 -5.00
CA HIS A 100 -3.33 2.31 -6.26
C HIS A 100 -4.11 1.07 -6.72
N THR A 101 -3.63 0.36 -7.75
CA THR A 101 -4.41 -0.65 -8.49
C THR A 101 -4.29 -2.07 -7.96
N HIS A 102 -3.40 -2.39 -7.01
CA HIS A 102 -3.17 -3.78 -6.61
C HIS A 102 -4.38 -4.42 -5.94
N GLY A 103 -4.54 -5.73 -6.19
CA GLY A 103 -5.72 -6.48 -5.77
C GLY A 103 -5.98 -6.46 -4.28
N ASP A 104 -4.95 -6.39 -3.46
CA ASP A 104 -5.04 -6.30 -2.00
C ASP A 104 -5.36 -4.89 -1.47
N HIS A 105 -5.64 -3.95 -2.37
CA HIS A 105 -6.15 -2.61 -2.07
C HIS A 105 -7.51 -2.34 -2.70
N VAL A 106 -7.84 -2.97 -3.84
CA VAL A 106 -9.04 -2.64 -4.61
C VAL A 106 -10.06 -3.76 -4.68
N SER A 107 -9.70 -5.02 -4.39
CA SER A 107 -10.57 -6.15 -4.70
C SER A 107 -11.82 -6.21 -3.83
N GLY A 108 -11.76 -5.73 -2.61
CA GLY A 108 -12.95 -5.64 -1.75
C GLY A 108 -13.99 -4.63 -2.23
N ASN A 109 -13.66 -3.71 -3.15
CA ASN A 109 -14.61 -2.72 -3.70
C ASN A 109 -15.92 -3.35 -4.16
N VAL A 110 -15.85 -4.54 -4.79
CA VAL A 110 -17.00 -5.24 -5.37
C VAL A 110 -18.04 -5.67 -4.31
N GLU A 111 -17.65 -5.72 -3.06
CA GLU A 111 -18.52 -6.15 -1.95
C GLU A 111 -19.30 -4.97 -1.32
N PHE A 112 -18.90 -3.75 -1.62
CA PHE A 112 -19.59 -2.55 -1.15
C PHE A 112 -20.86 -2.28 -1.96
N PRO A 113 -21.86 -1.55 -1.42
CA PRO A 113 -23.03 -1.14 -2.16
C PRO A 113 -22.70 -0.42 -3.47
N ALA A 114 -23.45 -0.68 -4.53
CA ALA A 114 -23.22 -0.05 -5.85
C ALA A 114 -23.41 1.48 -5.84
N THR A 115 -24.05 2.03 -4.81
CA THR A 115 -24.21 3.48 -4.60
C THR A 115 -22.94 4.17 -4.12
N VAL A 116 -21.98 3.42 -3.58
CA VAL A 116 -20.71 3.98 -3.10
C VAL A 116 -19.93 4.59 -4.27
N ASP A 117 -19.44 5.80 -4.04
CA ASP A 117 -18.60 6.52 -5.02
C ASP A 117 -17.16 6.09 -4.89
N VAL A 118 -16.58 5.54 -5.96
CA VAL A 118 -15.17 5.09 -5.99
C VAL A 118 -14.33 6.13 -6.71
N VAL A 119 -13.32 6.66 -6.02
CA VAL A 119 -12.43 7.72 -6.51
C VAL A 119 -10.98 7.21 -6.54
N VAL A 120 -10.31 7.38 -7.67
CA VAL A 120 -8.91 6.93 -7.85
C VAL A 120 -8.15 7.88 -8.78
N HIS A 121 -6.82 7.75 -8.81
CA HIS A 121 -6.02 8.38 -9.87
C HIS A 121 -6.39 7.82 -11.26
N GLU A 122 -6.30 8.63 -12.33
CA GLU A 122 -6.67 8.20 -13.71
C GLU A 122 -5.91 6.97 -14.17
N ASN A 123 -4.62 6.86 -13.85
CA ASN A 123 -3.80 5.69 -14.19
C ASN A 123 -4.22 4.45 -13.37
N THR A 124 -4.59 4.62 -12.12
CA THR A 124 -5.16 3.53 -11.30
C THR A 124 -6.44 3.01 -11.94
N ALA A 125 -7.33 3.89 -12.41
CA ALA A 125 -8.55 3.48 -13.14
C ALA A 125 -8.23 2.71 -14.42
N ALA A 126 -7.22 3.15 -15.18
CA ALA A 126 -6.77 2.47 -16.39
C ALA A 126 -6.18 1.08 -16.09
N ASN A 127 -5.41 0.96 -15.02
CA ASN A 127 -4.81 -0.31 -14.59
C ASN A 127 -5.87 -1.27 -14.02
N MET A 128 -6.84 -0.80 -13.24
CA MET A 128 -7.96 -1.62 -12.73
C MET A 128 -8.75 -2.30 -13.85
N LYS A 129 -8.88 -1.67 -15.04
CA LYS A 129 -9.52 -2.27 -16.21
C LYS A 129 -8.73 -3.46 -16.79
N LYS A 130 -7.44 -3.53 -16.51
CA LYS A 130 -6.53 -4.58 -17.01
C LYS A 130 -6.28 -5.67 -15.98
N LEU A 131 -6.84 -5.53 -14.76
CA LEU A 131 -6.67 -6.55 -13.72
C LEU A 131 -7.21 -7.87 -14.22
N THR A 132 -6.37 -8.91 -14.13
CA THR A 132 -6.73 -10.29 -14.47
C THR A 132 -6.86 -11.13 -13.21
N GLY A 133 -7.56 -12.23 -13.31
CA GLY A 133 -7.66 -13.20 -12.25
C GLY A 133 -6.34 -13.97 -12.04
N ARG A 134 -6.22 -14.59 -10.87
CA ARG A 134 -5.02 -15.33 -10.50
C ARG A 134 -4.77 -16.48 -11.48
N GLY A 135 -3.51 -16.62 -11.89
CA GLY A 135 -3.09 -17.65 -12.85
C GLY A 135 -3.45 -17.34 -14.30
N SER A 136 -3.87 -16.10 -14.60
CA SER A 136 -4.08 -15.65 -15.97
C SER A 136 -2.78 -15.64 -16.75
N THR A 137 -2.83 -16.19 -17.98
CA THR A 137 -1.76 -16.07 -18.96
C THR A 137 -2.35 -15.58 -20.28
N PRO A 138 -1.54 -15.11 -21.25
CA PRO A 138 -2.04 -14.74 -22.57
C PRO A 138 -2.81 -15.86 -23.26
N GLU A 139 -2.37 -17.11 -23.07
CA GLU A 139 -2.98 -18.32 -23.66
C GLU A 139 -4.22 -18.79 -22.90
N LYS A 140 -4.29 -18.47 -21.60
CA LYS A 140 -5.41 -18.86 -20.73
C LYS A 140 -5.79 -17.66 -19.85
N PRO A 141 -6.51 -16.68 -20.42
CA PRO A 141 -6.93 -15.52 -19.66
C PRO A 141 -7.96 -15.88 -18.59
N VAL A 142 -7.76 -15.36 -17.39
CA VAL A 142 -8.73 -15.47 -16.28
C VAL A 142 -9.30 -14.08 -16.02
N PRO A 143 -10.64 -13.93 -16.09
CA PRO A 143 -11.28 -12.63 -15.82
C PRO A 143 -10.89 -12.06 -14.45
N GLY A 144 -10.62 -10.77 -14.40
CA GLY A 144 -10.33 -10.07 -13.15
C GLY A 144 -11.58 -9.89 -12.29
N ILE A 145 -11.37 -9.48 -11.03
CA ILE A 145 -12.45 -9.34 -10.05
C ILE A 145 -13.56 -8.40 -10.53
N PHE A 146 -13.21 -7.30 -11.19
CA PHE A 146 -14.19 -6.34 -11.69
C PHE A 146 -14.98 -6.87 -12.89
N GLU A 147 -14.34 -7.61 -13.79
CA GLU A 147 -15.01 -8.25 -14.92
C GLU A 147 -15.98 -9.32 -14.43
N GLN A 148 -15.55 -10.19 -13.51
CA GLN A 148 -16.41 -11.20 -12.87
C GLN A 148 -17.64 -10.57 -12.19
N ASN A 149 -17.52 -9.34 -11.68
CA ASN A 149 -18.57 -8.60 -11.01
C ASN A 149 -19.24 -7.54 -11.90
N LYS A 150 -19.14 -7.66 -13.24
CA LYS A 150 -19.82 -6.79 -14.22
C LYS A 150 -19.51 -5.30 -14.01
N GLY A 151 -18.28 -4.98 -13.64
CA GLY A 151 -17.81 -3.61 -13.40
C GLY A 151 -18.19 -3.02 -12.04
N ARG A 152 -18.85 -3.77 -11.14
CA ARG A 152 -19.12 -3.31 -9.78
C ARG A 152 -17.81 -2.99 -9.06
N GLY A 153 -17.77 -1.89 -8.32
CA GLY A 153 -16.58 -1.44 -7.59
C GLY A 153 -15.53 -0.74 -8.45
N MET A 154 -15.76 -0.59 -9.76
CA MET A 154 -14.93 0.25 -10.62
C MET A 154 -15.10 1.74 -10.29
N PRO A 155 -14.04 2.57 -10.50
CA PRO A 155 -14.08 3.98 -10.18
C PRO A 155 -15.11 4.73 -11.03
N LYS A 156 -15.82 5.65 -10.37
CA LYS A 156 -16.79 6.58 -10.98
C LYS A 156 -16.19 7.97 -11.18
N ARG A 157 -15.19 8.34 -10.38
CA ARG A 157 -14.45 9.60 -10.48
C ARG A 157 -12.96 9.34 -10.51
N THR A 158 -12.26 10.16 -11.28
CA THR A 158 -10.80 10.13 -11.34
C THR A 158 -10.22 11.51 -11.14
N PHE A 159 -8.97 11.57 -10.71
CA PHE A 159 -8.17 12.79 -10.67
C PHE A 159 -6.80 12.54 -11.33
N ARG A 160 -6.13 13.62 -11.72
CA ARG A 160 -4.79 13.56 -12.32
C ARG A 160 -3.72 13.98 -11.30
N ASP A 161 -3.68 15.26 -10.94
CA ASP A 161 -2.62 15.77 -10.08
C ASP A 161 -3.11 15.95 -8.64
N ARG A 162 -4.32 16.50 -8.50
CA ARG A 162 -4.94 16.83 -7.22
C ARG A 162 -6.46 16.84 -7.30
N MET A 163 -7.11 16.46 -6.20
CA MET A 163 -8.55 16.63 -6.00
C MET A 163 -8.84 16.93 -4.54
N THR A 164 -9.71 17.88 -4.26
CA THR A 164 -10.27 18.11 -2.92
C THR A 164 -11.72 17.62 -2.88
N ILE A 165 -12.06 16.86 -1.85
CA ILE A 165 -13.39 16.31 -1.61
C ILE A 165 -13.86 16.82 -0.26
N GLY A 166 -15.10 17.34 -0.20
CA GLY A 166 -15.65 17.91 1.02
C GLY A 166 -14.98 19.24 1.41
N SER A 167 -15.18 19.65 2.66
CA SER A 167 -14.61 20.88 3.21
C SER A 167 -14.58 20.83 4.73
N GLY A 168 -13.79 21.71 5.35
CA GLY A 168 -13.69 21.85 6.82
C GLY A 168 -13.19 20.56 7.47
N ALA A 169 -13.92 20.06 8.48
CA ALA A 169 -13.52 18.87 9.22
C ALA A 169 -13.61 17.58 8.38
N ASP A 170 -14.45 17.56 7.36
CA ASP A 170 -14.67 16.41 6.47
C ASP A 170 -13.83 16.46 5.17
N GLN A 171 -12.91 17.43 5.05
CA GLN A 171 -12.09 17.58 3.86
C GLN A 171 -11.11 16.41 3.70
N ILE A 172 -11.01 15.90 2.47
CA ILE A 172 -10.01 14.93 2.03
C ILE A 172 -9.32 15.53 0.80
N ASP A 173 -7.99 15.60 0.84
CA ASP A 173 -7.19 16.03 -0.30
C ASP A 173 -6.43 14.85 -0.90
N LEU A 174 -6.62 14.62 -2.18
CA LEU A 174 -5.91 13.62 -2.96
C LEU A 174 -4.78 14.27 -3.72
N HIS A 175 -3.60 13.65 -3.69
CA HIS A 175 -2.42 14.14 -4.40
C HIS A 175 -1.74 13.02 -5.16
N TYR A 176 -1.11 13.38 -6.30
CA TYR A 176 -0.20 12.54 -7.05
C TYR A 176 1.12 13.27 -7.24
N PHE A 177 2.24 12.62 -6.95
CA PHE A 177 3.57 13.24 -6.99
C PHE A 177 4.52 12.63 -8.02
N GLY A 178 4.04 11.69 -8.81
CA GLY A 178 4.82 10.97 -9.80
C GLY A 178 4.78 9.46 -9.59
N ARG A 179 5.42 8.74 -10.50
CA ARG A 179 5.48 7.28 -10.47
C ARG A 179 6.36 6.80 -9.31
N GLY A 180 6.02 5.66 -8.77
CA GLY A 180 6.80 5.01 -7.71
C GLY A 180 6.52 3.52 -7.70
N HIS A 181 5.66 3.08 -6.79
CA HIS A 181 5.19 1.70 -6.69
C HIS A 181 4.40 1.28 -7.94
N THR A 182 3.47 2.13 -8.38
CA THR A 182 2.77 2.09 -9.67
C THR A 182 2.88 3.45 -10.38
N ASN A 183 2.14 3.64 -11.47
CA ASN A 183 2.01 4.96 -12.10
C ASN A 183 0.78 5.75 -11.63
N GLY A 184 0.08 5.30 -10.60
CA GLY A 184 -1.16 5.90 -10.12
C GLY A 184 -1.24 6.00 -8.58
N ASP A 185 -0.09 6.09 -7.90
CA ASP A 185 0.00 6.08 -6.43
C ASP A 185 -0.56 7.39 -5.84
N ALA A 186 -1.74 7.31 -5.24
CA ALA A 186 -2.41 8.43 -4.62
C ALA A 186 -2.05 8.56 -3.14
N TRP A 187 -1.79 9.79 -2.70
CA TRP A 187 -1.67 10.18 -1.31
C TRP A 187 -2.99 10.79 -0.85
N VAL A 188 -3.56 10.26 0.22
CA VAL A 188 -4.87 10.66 0.75
C VAL A 188 -4.68 11.41 2.06
N LEU A 189 -4.76 12.75 2.02
CA LEU A 189 -4.58 13.62 3.17
C LEU A 189 -5.92 13.92 3.83
N PHE A 190 -5.96 13.83 5.16
CA PHE A 190 -7.02 14.29 6.05
C PHE A 190 -6.53 15.54 6.79
N PRO A 191 -6.71 16.75 6.22
CA PRO A 191 -6.03 17.96 6.71
C PRO A 191 -6.38 18.31 8.16
N SER A 192 -7.67 18.19 8.52
CA SER A 192 -8.16 18.48 9.87
C SER A 192 -7.58 17.57 10.95
N LEU A 193 -7.13 16.36 10.57
CA LEU A 193 -6.56 15.36 11.47
C LEU A 193 -5.05 15.31 11.42
N ARG A 194 -4.42 16.01 10.46
CA ARG A 194 -2.99 15.98 10.20
C ARG A 194 -2.46 14.56 9.94
N VAL A 195 -3.21 13.77 9.17
CA VAL A 195 -2.89 12.38 8.80
C VAL A 195 -2.93 12.23 7.30
N VAL A 196 -2.00 11.45 6.73
CA VAL A 196 -2.00 11.06 5.32
C VAL A 196 -1.91 9.54 5.18
N HIS A 197 -2.63 8.95 4.24
CA HIS A 197 -2.46 7.56 3.83
C HIS A 197 -1.64 7.53 2.54
N ALA A 198 -0.52 6.81 2.57
CA ALA A 198 0.43 6.77 1.46
C ALA A 198 0.24 5.57 0.52
N GLY A 199 -0.53 4.55 0.94
CA GLY A 199 -0.54 3.29 0.21
C GLY A 199 0.85 2.67 0.11
N ASP A 200 1.11 1.95 -0.99
CA ASP A 200 2.33 1.16 -1.14
C ASP A 200 3.53 1.92 -1.71
N ILE A 201 3.36 3.15 -2.14
CA ILE A 201 4.52 3.99 -2.45
C ILE A 201 5.38 4.24 -1.18
N PHE A 202 4.76 4.10 0.00
CA PHE A 202 5.42 4.02 1.29
C PHE A 202 4.79 2.91 2.14
N ALA A 203 4.98 1.66 1.71
CA ALA A 203 4.43 0.48 2.38
C ALA A 203 5.17 0.15 3.69
N TRP A 204 6.48 0.39 3.71
CA TRP A 204 7.43 0.12 4.81
C TRP A 204 8.72 0.95 4.63
N ASN A 205 9.63 0.89 5.60
CA ASN A 205 10.94 1.57 5.55
C ASN A 205 12.14 0.66 5.87
N ASN A 206 11.94 -0.64 5.93
CA ASN A 206 12.93 -1.61 6.40
C ASN A 206 13.10 -2.83 5.49
N GLN A 207 12.72 -2.73 4.24
CA GLN A 207 12.94 -3.71 3.19
C GLN A 207 12.88 -3.03 1.81
N LEU A 208 13.27 -3.75 0.75
CA LEU A 208 13.26 -3.21 -0.62
C LEU A 208 11.86 -2.71 -1.02
N PRO A 209 11.75 -1.58 -1.73
CA PRO A 209 10.49 -1.16 -2.32
C PRO A 209 10.04 -2.18 -3.38
N PHE A 210 8.75 -2.42 -3.42
CA PHE A 210 8.16 -3.14 -4.54
C PHE A 210 7.77 -2.13 -5.63
N VAL A 211 8.38 -2.25 -6.81
CA VAL A 211 8.08 -1.44 -7.99
C VAL A 211 7.44 -2.33 -9.04
N ASP A 212 6.19 -2.04 -9.38
CA ASP A 212 5.43 -2.79 -10.37
C ASP A 212 5.54 -2.16 -11.76
N ALA A 213 6.52 -2.63 -12.54
CA ALA A 213 6.69 -2.21 -13.92
C ALA A 213 5.46 -2.48 -14.80
N GLY A 214 4.72 -3.56 -14.53
CA GLY A 214 3.50 -3.92 -15.28
C GLY A 214 2.38 -2.89 -15.15
N ASN A 215 2.32 -2.21 -14.00
CA ASN A 215 1.42 -1.09 -13.75
C ASN A 215 2.14 0.27 -13.78
N GLY A 216 3.23 0.37 -14.53
CA GLY A 216 3.95 1.60 -14.82
C GLY A 216 4.76 2.19 -13.66
N GLY A 217 5.06 1.39 -12.63
CA GLY A 217 5.92 1.79 -11.53
C GLY A 217 7.34 2.13 -11.97
N SER A 218 8.04 2.97 -11.22
CA SER A 218 9.37 3.49 -11.58
C SER A 218 10.30 3.56 -10.38
N GLY A 219 11.33 2.70 -10.37
CA GLY A 219 12.42 2.79 -9.40
C GLY A 219 13.32 4.01 -9.60
N VAL A 220 13.31 4.60 -10.80
CA VAL A 220 14.04 5.84 -11.11
C VAL A 220 13.33 7.06 -10.51
N GLU A 221 12.01 7.15 -10.66
CA GLU A 221 11.22 8.30 -10.17
C GLU A 221 10.85 8.20 -8.70
N LEU A 222 10.82 7.00 -8.13
CA LEU A 222 10.38 6.76 -6.74
C LEU A 222 11.03 7.72 -5.73
N PRO A 223 12.37 7.93 -5.69
CA PRO A 223 12.97 8.85 -4.73
C PRO A 223 12.46 10.29 -4.87
N ASP A 224 12.24 10.76 -6.11
CA ASP A 224 11.74 12.11 -6.37
C ASP A 224 10.26 12.25 -6.00
N SER A 225 9.45 11.23 -6.27
CA SER A 225 8.03 11.19 -5.89
C SER A 225 7.86 11.25 -4.36
N LEU A 226 8.68 10.49 -3.61
CA LEU A 226 8.71 10.53 -2.15
C LEU A 226 9.13 11.91 -1.62
N MET A 227 10.16 12.53 -2.23
CA MET A 227 10.63 13.87 -1.81
C MET A 227 9.61 14.95 -2.10
N LYS A 228 8.91 14.90 -3.25
CA LYS A 228 7.81 15.83 -3.57
C LYS A 228 6.67 15.68 -2.57
N ALA A 229 6.30 14.44 -2.23
CA ALA A 229 5.28 14.18 -1.20
C ALA A 229 5.71 14.74 0.17
N HIS A 230 6.95 14.49 0.59
CA HIS A 230 7.50 15.05 1.82
C HIS A 230 7.42 16.59 1.83
N ALA A 231 7.90 17.23 0.78
CA ALA A 231 7.92 18.70 0.69
C ALA A 231 6.51 19.32 0.73
N ALA A 232 5.54 18.66 0.07
CA ALA A 232 4.17 19.16 -0.01
C ALA A 232 3.35 18.92 1.26
N LEU A 233 3.55 17.76 1.93
CA LEU A 233 2.63 17.29 2.96
C LEU A 233 3.15 17.42 4.39
N SER A 234 4.47 17.52 4.63
CA SER A 234 5.06 17.52 5.97
C SER A 234 4.63 18.68 6.86
N LYS A 235 4.16 19.78 6.27
CA LYS A 235 3.59 20.92 7.03
C LYS A 235 2.12 20.70 7.40
N SER A 236 1.42 19.85 6.65
CA SER A 236 -0.02 19.64 6.77
C SER A 236 -0.38 18.33 7.48
N ALA A 237 0.59 17.43 7.67
CA ALA A 237 0.38 16.18 8.38
C ALA A 237 1.60 15.81 9.24
N ASP A 238 1.34 15.02 10.28
CA ASP A 238 2.37 14.53 11.22
C ASP A 238 2.49 13.01 11.18
N THR A 239 1.40 12.33 10.79
CA THR A 239 1.29 10.87 10.80
C THR A 239 1.02 10.34 9.40
N ILE A 240 1.73 9.28 9.01
CA ILE A 240 1.55 8.58 7.75
C ILE A 240 1.00 7.17 8.04
N ILE A 241 -0.17 6.85 7.49
CA ILE A 241 -0.65 5.48 7.38
C ILE A 241 0.07 4.86 6.17
N THR A 242 0.87 3.85 6.41
CA THR A 242 1.60 3.12 5.37
C THR A 242 0.72 2.07 4.70
N GLY A 243 1.15 1.53 3.56
CA GLY A 243 0.39 0.47 2.90
C GLY A 243 0.31 -0.82 3.71
N HIS A 244 1.41 -1.29 4.30
CA HIS A 244 1.47 -2.61 4.94
C HIS A 244 2.16 -2.64 6.32
N SER A 245 2.57 -1.50 6.86
CA SER A 245 3.28 -1.45 8.13
C SER A 245 2.53 -0.62 9.17
N VAL A 246 3.18 -0.34 10.29
CA VAL A 246 2.68 0.59 11.31
C VAL A 246 2.68 2.02 10.78
N GLN A 247 2.05 2.94 11.53
CA GLN A 247 2.13 4.36 11.23
C GLN A 247 3.58 4.84 11.33
N MET A 248 3.91 5.76 10.43
CA MET A 248 5.24 6.38 10.35
C MET A 248 5.15 7.90 10.33
N THR A 249 6.29 8.55 10.42
CA THR A 249 6.45 10.00 10.42
C THR A 249 7.02 10.50 9.10
N PHE A 250 7.03 11.82 8.91
CA PHE A 250 7.72 12.42 7.77
C PHE A 250 9.25 12.34 7.86
N ASN A 251 9.81 12.15 9.06
CA ASN A 251 11.23 11.82 9.20
C ASN A 251 11.54 10.42 8.65
N ASP A 252 10.66 9.44 8.90
CA ASP A 252 10.79 8.11 8.32
C ASP A 252 10.67 8.14 6.80
N LEU A 253 9.70 8.91 6.27
CA LEU A 253 9.53 9.11 4.83
C LEU A 253 10.78 9.76 4.21
N ARG A 254 11.36 10.77 4.86
CA ARG A 254 12.58 11.42 4.40
C ARG A 254 13.75 10.45 4.36
N ALA A 255 13.97 9.71 5.45
CA ALA A 255 15.02 8.71 5.52
C ALA A 255 14.86 7.63 4.45
N TRP A 256 13.61 7.19 4.22
CA TRP A 256 13.28 6.23 3.17
C TRP A 256 13.55 6.76 1.76
N SER A 257 13.20 8.02 1.51
CA SER A 257 13.49 8.68 0.23
C SER A 257 14.99 8.80 -0.02
N ASP A 258 15.75 9.24 1.00
CA ASP A 258 17.21 9.37 0.91
C ASP A 258 17.87 8.00 0.67
N TRP A 259 17.38 6.94 1.34
CA TRP A 259 17.84 5.59 1.11
C TRP A 259 17.57 5.13 -0.34
N ASN A 260 16.35 5.33 -0.85
CA ASN A 260 16.00 4.96 -2.23
C ASN A 260 16.86 5.74 -3.26
N ARG A 261 17.19 6.99 -2.98
CA ARG A 261 18.11 7.79 -3.80
C ARG A 261 19.52 7.19 -3.80
N GLY A 262 20.03 6.80 -2.63
CA GLY A 262 21.33 6.12 -2.51
C GLY A 262 21.36 4.82 -3.31
N PHE A 263 20.33 3.98 -3.14
CA PHE A 263 20.18 2.73 -3.88
C PHE A 263 20.15 2.94 -5.41
N LEU A 264 19.37 3.92 -5.89
CA LEU A 264 19.34 4.28 -7.31
C LEU A 264 20.74 4.67 -7.82
N ASN A 265 21.47 5.48 -7.04
CA ASN A 265 22.82 5.89 -7.43
C ASN A 265 23.79 4.69 -7.51
N GLU A 266 23.68 3.71 -6.61
CA GLU A 266 24.47 2.47 -6.67
C GLU A 266 24.15 1.65 -7.93
N VAL A 267 22.87 1.52 -8.30
CA VAL A 267 22.46 0.81 -9.52
C VAL A 267 22.98 1.52 -10.76
N VAL A 268 22.87 2.85 -10.83
CA VAL A 268 23.40 3.67 -11.93
C VAL A 268 24.93 3.53 -12.05
N ALA A 269 25.65 3.54 -10.93
CA ALA A 269 27.11 3.36 -10.93
C ALA A 269 27.50 1.96 -11.40
N ALA A 270 26.76 0.93 -11.00
CA ALA A 270 26.99 -0.44 -11.43
C ALA A 270 26.77 -0.61 -12.94
N GLU A 271 25.69 -0.01 -13.48
CA GLU A 271 25.41 -0.02 -14.93
C GLU A 271 26.55 0.65 -15.72
N LYS A 272 27.00 1.83 -15.28
CA LYS A 272 28.14 2.53 -15.91
C LYS A 272 29.43 1.71 -15.88
N ALA A 273 29.60 0.84 -14.88
CA ALA A 273 30.73 -0.08 -14.77
C ALA A 273 30.52 -1.39 -15.57
N GLY A 274 29.45 -1.50 -16.36
CA GLY A 274 29.13 -2.67 -17.20
C GLY A 274 28.62 -3.87 -16.41
N ARG A 275 28.17 -3.71 -15.16
CA ARG A 275 27.62 -4.81 -14.37
C ARG A 275 26.16 -5.08 -14.76
N THR A 276 25.81 -6.35 -14.83
CA THR A 276 24.42 -6.75 -15.05
C THR A 276 23.57 -6.58 -13.80
N ALA A 277 22.23 -6.54 -13.97
CA ALA A 277 21.29 -6.54 -12.83
C ALA A 277 21.47 -7.76 -11.93
N GLU A 278 21.81 -8.92 -12.54
CA GLU A 278 22.05 -10.15 -11.80
C GLU A 278 23.31 -10.07 -10.95
N ASP A 279 24.42 -9.53 -11.50
CA ASP A 279 25.68 -9.35 -10.77
C ASP A 279 25.53 -8.33 -9.63
N PHE A 280 24.78 -7.26 -9.86
CA PHE A 280 24.45 -6.30 -8.81
C PHE A 280 23.67 -6.99 -7.68
N ALA A 281 22.60 -7.71 -8.02
CA ALA A 281 21.74 -8.37 -7.04
C ALA A 281 22.49 -9.44 -6.19
N LYS A 282 23.45 -10.15 -6.77
CA LYS A 282 24.28 -11.15 -6.05
C LYS A 282 25.20 -10.53 -5.00
N THR A 283 25.67 -9.32 -5.22
CA THR A 283 26.67 -8.66 -4.37
C THR A 283 26.10 -7.61 -3.42
N TRP A 284 24.90 -7.11 -3.72
CA TRP A 284 24.25 -6.14 -2.86
C TRP A 284 23.82 -6.75 -1.53
N LYS A 285 23.96 -5.97 -0.47
CA LYS A 285 23.56 -6.40 0.89
C LYS A 285 22.58 -5.38 1.48
N ALA A 286 21.53 -5.88 2.08
CA ALA A 286 20.59 -5.05 2.82
C ALA A 286 21.32 -4.32 3.98
N PRO A 287 20.85 -3.12 4.38
CA PRO A 287 21.32 -2.47 5.59
C PRO A 287 21.22 -3.41 6.80
N ALA A 288 22.25 -3.38 7.66
CA ALA A 288 22.30 -4.26 8.84
C ALA A 288 21.15 -4.03 9.84
N THR A 289 20.48 -2.87 9.73
CA THR A 289 19.31 -2.51 10.56
C THR A 289 18.00 -3.13 10.03
N TRP A 290 18.01 -3.69 8.84
CA TRP A 290 16.81 -4.33 8.29
C TRP A 290 16.68 -5.76 8.81
N PRO A 291 15.44 -6.25 9.01
CA PRO A 291 15.22 -7.64 9.36
C PRO A 291 15.69 -8.56 8.24
N ALA A 292 16.17 -9.73 8.60
CA ALA A 292 16.44 -10.76 7.61
C ALA A 292 15.15 -11.10 6.83
N PRO A 293 15.21 -11.27 5.51
CA PRO A 293 14.03 -11.62 4.75
C PRO A 293 13.52 -13.01 5.17
N ALA A 294 12.22 -13.15 5.38
CA ALA A 294 11.61 -14.44 5.71
C ALA A 294 11.78 -15.48 4.58
N ASN A 295 12.02 -15.02 3.36
CA ASN A 295 12.30 -15.85 2.18
C ASN A 295 13.37 -15.14 1.32
N GLU A 296 14.60 -15.66 1.35
CA GLU A 296 15.72 -15.10 0.59
C GLU A 296 15.52 -15.14 -0.92
N GLN A 297 14.89 -16.20 -1.44
CA GLN A 297 14.62 -16.33 -2.88
C GLN A 297 13.59 -15.27 -3.34
N ALA A 298 12.56 -15.02 -2.54
CA ALA A 298 11.58 -13.96 -2.83
C ALA A 298 12.24 -12.58 -2.78
N ALA A 299 13.08 -12.32 -1.79
CA ALA A 299 13.83 -11.05 -1.66
C ALA A 299 14.78 -10.83 -2.84
N ALA A 300 15.51 -11.86 -3.28
CA ALA A 300 16.34 -11.81 -4.47
C ALA A 300 15.51 -11.53 -5.74
N GLY A 301 14.31 -12.09 -5.83
CA GLY A 301 13.35 -11.82 -6.91
C GLY A 301 12.87 -10.36 -6.92
N VAL A 302 12.60 -9.77 -5.76
CA VAL A 302 12.24 -8.34 -5.63
C VAL A 302 13.40 -7.48 -6.08
N MET A 303 14.62 -7.76 -5.60
CA MET A 303 15.84 -7.06 -6.00
C MET A 303 16.04 -7.07 -7.51
N LYS A 304 15.97 -8.25 -8.14
CA LYS A 304 16.18 -8.40 -9.58
C LYS A 304 15.15 -7.59 -10.38
N ARG A 305 13.88 -7.59 -9.97
CA ARG A 305 12.82 -6.79 -10.61
C ARG A 305 13.06 -5.29 -10.45
N LEU A 306 13.42 -4.84 -9.25
CA LEU A 306 13.69 -3.43 -8.98
C LEU A 306 14.86 -2.91 -9.83
N VAL A 307 15.99 -3.61 -9.82
CA VAL A 307 17.17 -3.25 -10.65
C VAL A 307 16.83 -3.31 -12.13
N GLY A 308 16.11 -4.35 -12.58
CA GLY A 308 15.66 -4.48 -13.97
C GLY A 308 14.76 -3.31 -14.40
N ASN A 309 13.84 -2.86 -13.56
CA ASN A 309 13.00 -1.68 -13.83
C ASN A 309 13.84 -0.40 -13.98
N VAL A 310 14.78 -0.18 -13.05
CA VAL A 310 15.68 0.99 -13.14
C VAL A 310 16.45 1.00 -14.45
N LEU A 311 17.06 -0.12 -14.82
CA LEU A 311 17.86 -0.22 -16.06
C LEU A 311 17.00 -0.06 -17.31
N ALA A 312 15.79 -0.63 -17.35
CA ALA A 312 14.87 -0.47 -18.49
C ALA A 312 14.48 0.99 -18.70
N ILE A 313 14.07 1.71 -17.64
CA ILE A 313 13.71 3.13 -17.74
C ILE A 313 14.90 4.00 -18.14
N MET A 314 16.10 3.72 -17.62
CA MET A 314 17.31 4.45 -18.02
C MET A 314 17.66 4.23 -19.50
N ALA A 315 17.38 3.06 -20.05
CA ALA A 315 17.60 2.78 -21.47
C ALA A 315 16.64 3.55 -22.39
N GLU A 316 15.40 3.79 -21.96
CA GLU A 316 14.40 4.57 -22.71
C GLU A 316 14.71 6.07 -22.74
N THR A 317 15.55 6.56 -21.84
CA THR A 317 15.90 7.99 -21.70
C THR A 317 17.24 8.36 -22.33
N LYS A 318 17.97 7.39 -22.90
CA LYS A 318 19.22 7.57 -23.69
C LYS A 318 18.91 7.74 -25.17
#